data_638ed71f42ae33c5075578136e27e1af
#
_entry.id   638ed71f42ae33c5075578136e27e1af
#
_cell.length_a   1.000
_cell.length_b   1.000
_cell.length_c   1.000
_cell.angle_alpha   90.00
_cell.angle_beta   90.00
_cell.angle_gamma   90.00
#
_symmetry.space_group_name_H-M   'P 1'
#
loop_
_entity.id
_entity.type
_entity.pdbx_description
1 polymer ?
#
loop_
_entity_poly.entity_id
_entity_poly.type
_entity_poly.pdbx_seq_one_letter_code
_entity_poly.pdbx_strand_id
1 'polypeptide(L)'
;MRAIAVGTQQRISALPDVPTVAELGFKDFETSQWYGILAPAGTPPEVVKKIQEESYKALKSSAVTERFATDNAVGGGGPASEFAAFIKREQGIWSDIVKRAGIKAD
;
A
#
# COMPACT_ATOMS: atom_id res chain seq x y z
N MET A 1 3.84 -9.24 -24.37
CA MET A 1 3.89 -7.94 -23.63
C MET A 1 5.27 -7.83 -22.97
N ARG A 2 5.91 -6.68 -22.96
CA ARG A 2 7.21 -6.45 -22.32
C ARG A 2 7.03 -5.46 -21.16
N ALA A 3 7.41 -5.84 -19.94
CA ALA A 3 7.46 -4.93 -18.82
C ALA A 3 8.63 -3.94 -19.00
N ILE A 4 8.39 -2.67 -18.74
CA ILE A 4 9.38 -1.59 -18.88
C ILE A 4 9.86 -1.12 -17.52
N ALA A 5 8.96 -0.93 -16.57
CA ALA A 5 9.25 -0.55 -15.20
C ALA A 5 8.13 -0.99 -14.25
N VAL A 6 8.44 -1.07 -12.96
CA VAL A 6 7.45 -1.29 -11.88
C VAL A 6 7.27 0.00 -11.08
N GLY A 7 6.04 0.23 -10.59
CA GLY A 7 5.67 1.45 -9.84
C GLY A 7 5.99 1.42 -8.35
N THR A 8 6.59 0.34 -7.87
CA THR A 8 6.97 0.15 -6.46
C THR A 8 8.31 0.81 -6.15
N GLN A 9 8.59 1.13 -4.88
CA GLN A 9 9.88 1.69 -4.47
C GLN A 9 11.06 0.75 -4.72
N GLN A 10 10.81 -0.55 -4.61
CA GLN A 10 11.81 -1.60 -4.84
C GLN A 10 11.35 -2.53 -5.96
N ARG A 11 12.31 -3.15 -6.64
CA ARG A 11 11.98 -4.19 -7.64
C ARG A 11 11.20 -5.32 -7.00
N ILE A 12 10.28 -5.89 -7.75
CA ILE A 12 9.49 -7.04 -7.30
C ILE A 12 10.20 -8.35 -7.64
N SER A 13 10.08 -9.34 -6.75
CA SER A 13 10.77 -10.63 -6.90
C SER A 13 10.36 -11.41 -8.15
N ALA A 14 9.12 -11.22 -8.60
CA ALA A 14 8.63 -11.84 -9.83
C ALA A 14 9.24 -11.28 -11.11
N LEU A 15 9.81 -10.06 -11.07
CA LEU A 15 10.41 -9.38 -12.22
C LEU A 15 11.73 -8.71 -11.79
N PRO A 16 12.76 -9.46 -11.39
CA PRO A 16 13.98 -8.92 -10.79
C PRO A 16 14.79 -8.04 -11.74
N ASP A 17 14.67 -8.28 -13.03
CA ASP A 17 15.39 -7.52 -14.07
C ASP A 17 14.65 -6.24 -14.52
N VAL A 18 13.40 -6.04 -14.05
CA VAL A 18 12.62 -4.85 -14.40
C VAL A 18 12.89 -3.76 -13.37
N PRO A 19 13.40 -2.59 -13.81
CA PRO A 19 13.72 -1.49 -12.90
C PRO A 19 12.44 -0.85 -12.34
N THR A 20 12.58 -0.10 -11.25
CA THR A 20 11.51 0.78 -10.76
C THR A 20 11.49 2.09 -11.58
N VAL A 21 10.34 2.76 -11.58
CA VAL A 21 10.22 4.10 -12.19
C VAL A 21 11.16 5.10 -11.52
N ALA A 22 11.38 4.95 -10.21
CA ALA A 22 12.33 5.79 -9.45
C ALA A 22 13.78 5.59 -9.92
N GLU A 23 14.20 4.34 -10.19
CA GLU A 23 15.54 4.03 -10.77
C GLU A 23 15.74 4.65 -12.17
N LEU A 24 14.67 4.84 -12.92
CA LEU A 24 14.69 5.46 -14.24
C LEU A 24 14.71 7.01 -14.20
N GLY A 25 14.87 7.60 -13.02
CA GLY A 25 15.08 9.04 -12.85
C GLY A 25 13.88 9.82 -12.31
N PHE A 26 12.73 9.19 -12.12
CA PHE A 26 11.56 9.82 -11.51
C PHE A 26 11.60 9.60 -9.99
N LYS A 27 12.47 10.35 -9.33
CA LYS A 27 12.63 10.27 -7.87
C LYS A 27 11.29 10.47 -7.18
N ASP A 28 11.10 9.77 -6.08
CA ASP A 28 9.88 9.79 -5.26
C ASP A 28 8.62 9.26 -5.97
N PHE A 29 8.75 8.68 -7.16
CA PHE A 29 7.64 8.02 -7.82
C PHE A 29 7.36 6.69 -7.12
N GLU A 30 6.17 6.61 -6.55
CA GLU A 30 5.61 5.39 -6.01
C GLU A 30 4.12 5.34 -6.36
N THR A 31 3.69 4.24 -6.96
CA THR A 31 2.29 3.95 -7.19
C THR A 31 2.07 2.47 -6.96
N SER A 32 1.67 2.13 -5.76
CA SER A 32 1.30 0.78 -5.36
C SER A 32 -0.17 0.75 -4.95
N GLN A 33 -0.84 -0.32 -5.30
CA GLN A 33 -2.19 -0.55 -4.82
C GLN A 33 -2.11 -1.04 -3.38
N TRP A 34 -2.92 -0.48 -2.52
CA TRP A 34 -2.97 -0.86 -1.12
C TRP A 34 -4.39 -1.14 -0.64
N TYR A 35 -4.52 -1.97 0.36
CA TYR A 35 -5.76 -2.31 1.04
C TYR A 35 -5.59 -2.11 2.53
N GLY A 36 -6.64 -1.68 3.19
CA GLY A 36 -6.63 -1.46 4.62
C GLY A 36 -7.96 -1.80 5.29
N ILE A 37 -7.90 -2.13 6.56
CA ILE A 37 -9.07 -2.35 7.41
C ILE A 37 -9.31 -1.07 8.20
N LEU A 38 -10.53 -0.57 8.16
CA LEU A 38 -10.96 0.63 8.87
C LEU A 38 -12.09 0.27 9.82
N ALA A 39 -12.09 0.88 10.99
CA ALA A 39 -13.18 0.79 11.96
C ALA A 39 -14.10 2.02 11.85
N PRO A 40 -15.38 1.90 12.16
CA PRO A 40 -16.30 3.04 12.26
C PRO A 40 -15.79 4.09 13.26
N ALA A 41 -16.16 5.35 13.00
CA ALA A 41 -15.85 6.43 13.94
C ALA A 41 -16.45 6.12 15.33
N GLY A 42 -15.71 6.41 16.39
CA GLY A 42 -16.14 6.15 17.77
C GLY A 42 -15.91 4.72 18.27
N THR A 43 -15.31 3.83 17.46
CA THR A 43 -14.90 2.50 17.94
C THR A 43 -13.90 2.67 19.10
N PRO A 44 -14.11 2.00 20.24
CA PRO A 44 -13.21 2.09 21.39
C PRO A 44 -11.76 1.76 21.02
N PRO A 45 -10.76 2.52 21.50
CA PRO A 45 -9.35 2.32 21.12
C PRO A 45 -8.83 0.91 21.42
N GLU A 46 -9.28 0.28 22.49
CA GLU A 46 -8.91 -1.08 22.85
C GLU A 46 -9.41 -2.12 21.83
N VAL A 47 -10.58 -1.89 21.23
CA VAL A 47 -11.10 -2.75 20.16
C VAL A 47 -10.27 -2.59 18.89
N VAL A 48 -9.94 -1.34 18.51
CA VAL A 48 -9.07 -1.05 17.36
C VAL A 48 -7.71 -1.71 17.56
N LYS A 49 -7.12 -1.57 18.75
CA LYS A 49 -5.82 -2.18 19.09
C LYS A 49 -5.89 -3.71 18.98
N LYS A 50 -6.95 -4.32 19.51
CA LYS A 50 -7.14 -5.77 19.45
C LYS A 50 -7.24 -6.27 18.01
N ILE A 51 -8.04 -5.60 17.16
CA ILE A 51 -8.15 -5.94 15.74
C ILE A 51 -6.80 -5.81 15.05
N GLN A 52 -6.06 -4.74 15.32
CA GLN A 52 -4.71 -4.53 14.76
C GLN A 52 -3.75 -5.65 15.15
N GLU A 53 -3.70 -6.03 16.42
CA GLU A 53 -2.82 -7.09 16.91
C GLU A 53 -3.14 -8.44 16.28
N GLU A 54 -4.41 -8.80 16.19
CA GLU A 54 -4.84 -10.07 15.59
C GLU A 54 -4.62 -10.07 14.05
N SER A 55 -4.87 -8.95 13.39
CA SER A 55 -4.57 -8.80 11.96
C SER A 55 -3.06 -8.97 11.70
N TYR A 56 -2.21 -8.37 12.54
CA TYR A 56 -0.77 -8.50 12.40
C TYR A 56 -0.27 -9.94 12.63
N LYS A 57 -0.88 -10.68 13.54
CA LYS A 57 -0.61 -12.12 13.71
C LYS A 57 -1.03 -12.92 12.48
N ALA A 58 -2.23 -12.63 11.95
CA ALA A 58 -2.73 -13.29 10.74
C ALA A 58 -1.83 -13.07 9.53
N LEU A 59 -1.31 -11.86 9.35
CA LEU A 59 -0.36 -11.53 8.26
C LEU A 59 0.95 -12.33 8.32
N LYS A 60 1.33 -12.84 9.50
CA LYS A 60 2.51 -13.68 9.69
C LYS A 60 2.25 -15.18 9.56
N SER A 61 1.00 -15.58 9.39
CA SER A 61 0.67 -16.99 9.20
C SER A 61 1.15 -17.49 7.84
N SER A 62 1.52 -18.78 7.75
CA SER A 62 1.98 -19.39 6.51
C SER A 62 0.94 -19.27 5.39
N ALA A 63 -0.33 -19.50 5.70
CA ALA A 63 -1.41 -19.40 4.74
C ALA A 63 -1.53 -18.02 4.07
N VAL A 64 -1.34 -16.95 4.86
CA VAL A 64 -1.40 -15.57 4.32
C VAL A 64 -0.11 -15.21 3.58
N THR A 65 1.06 -15.57 4.14
CA THR A 65 2.34 -15.27 3.50
C THR A 65 2.52 -15.99 2.17
N GLU A 66 2.08 -17.24 2.04
CA GLU A 66 2.08 -17.98 0.78
C GLU A 66 1.16 -17.32 -0.25
N ARG A 67 -0.04 -16.92 0.17
CA ARG A 67 -0.97 -16.23 -0.71
C ARG A 67 -0.40 -14.89 -1.18
N PHE A 68 0.17 -14.09 -0.28
CA PHE A 68 0.77 -12.81 -0.60
C PHE A 68 1.97 -12.96 -1.55
N ALA A 69 2.80 -13.99 -1.35
CA ALA A 69 3.89 -14.29 -2.27
C ALA A 69 3.39 -14.57 -3.70
N THR A 70 2.28 -15.31 -3.84
CA THR A 70 1.65 -15.59 -5.13
C THR A 70 1.14 -14.31 -5.82
N ASP A 71 0.59 -13.38 -5.03
CA ASP A 71 0.01 -12.14 -5.54
C ASP A 71 1.05 -10.99 -5.62
N ASN A 72 2.31 -11.24 -5.28
CA ASN A 72 3.37 -10.24 -5.10
C ASN A 72 2.95 -9.09 -4.16
N ALA A 73 2.13 -9.42 -3.17
CA ALA A 73 1.68 -8.49 -2.15
C ALA A 73 2.63 -8.53 -0.94
N VAL A 74 2.75 -7.40 -0.28
CA VAL A 74 3.54 -7.26 0.95
C VAL A 74 2.58 -7.03 2.11
N GLY A 75 2.70 -7.84 3.15
CA GLY A 75 1.94 -7.62 4.38
C GLY A 75 2.38 -6.33 5.05
N GLY A 76 1.43 -5.41 5.20
CA GLY A 76 1.60 -4.22 6.01
C GLY A 76 1.49 -4.56 7.51
N GLY A 77 1.56 -3.56 8.32
CA GLY A 77 1.40 -3.64 9.77
C GLY A 77 2.05 -2.45 10.43
N GLY A 78 1.58 -2.10 11.60
CA GLY A 78 2.07 -0.95 12.31
C GLY A 78 0.94 -0.30 13.13
N PRO A 79 1.26 0.75 13.90
CA PRO A 79 0.26 1.49 14.65
C PRO A 79 -0.80 2.12 13.74
N ALA A 80 -2.04 2.20 14.23
CA ALA A 80 -3.14 2.85 13.51
C ALA A 80 -2.82 4.31 13.11
N SER A 81 -1.99 5.00 13.91
CA SER A 81 -1.51 6.36 13.62
C SER A 81 -0.63 6.43 12.37
N GLU A 82 0.21 5.43 12.12
CA GLU A 82 1.03 5.36 10.91
C GLU A 82 0.16 5.17 9.67
N PHE A 83 -0.84 4.30 9.76
CA PHE A 83 -1.78 4.10 8.66
C PHE A 83 -2.63 5.35 8.39
N ALA A 84 -3.06 6.07 9.45
CA ALA A 84 -3.75 7.35 9.28
C ALA A 84 -2.87 8.41 8.59
N ALA A 85 -1.58 8.49 8.97
CA ALA A 85 -0.62 9.39 8.31
C ALA A 85 -0.39 9.00 6.84
N PHE A 86 -0.30 7.71 6.55
CA PHE A 86 -0.21 7.18 5.20
C PHE A 86 -1.42 7.59 4.35
N ILE A 87 -2.65 7.35 4.84
CA ILE A 87 -3.88 7.73 4.13
C ILE A 87 -3.89 9.23 3.82
N LYS A 88 -3.53 10.07 4.80
CA LYS A 88 -3.50 11.52 4.62
C LYS A 88 -2.49 11.94 3.53
N ARG A 89 -1.33 11.32 3.50
CA ARG A 89 -0.32 11.57 2.45
C ARG A 89 -0.85 11.16 1.07
N GLU A 90 -1.41 9.97 0.94
CA GLU A 90 -1.99 9.47 -0.30
C GLU A 90 -3.11 10.39 -0.81
N GLN A 91 -4.02 10.80 0.07
CA GLN A 91 -5.07 11.76 -0.29
C GLN A 91 -4.52 13.08 -0.84
N GLY A 92 -3.43 13.59 -0.27
CA GLY A 92 -2.74 14.79 -0.77
C GLY A 92 -2.21 14.60 -2.19
N ILE A 93 -1.43 13.53 -2.40
CA ILE A 93 -0.82 13.21 -3.69
C ILE A 93 -1.89 13.03 -4.78
N TRP A 94 -2.86 12.18 -4.52
CA TRP A 94 -3.91 11.88 -5.50
C TRP A 94 -4.83 13.06 -5.76
N SER A 95 -5.16 13.87 -4.74
CA SER A 95 -5.94 15.09 -4.92
C SER A 95 -5.27 16.06 -5.90
N ASP A 96 -3.96 16.22 -5.80
CA ASP A 96 -3.21 17.10 -6.70
C ASP A 96 -3.16 16.55 -8.13
N ILE A 97 -2.96 15.23 -8.29
CA ILE A 97 -2.95 14.57 -9.58
C ILE A 97 -4.33 14.71 -10.26
N VAL A 98 -5.41 14.42 -9.54
CA VAL A 98 -6.79 14.52 -10.04
C VAL A 98 -7.10 15.95 -10.50
N LYS A 99 -6.71 16.96 -9.71
CA LYS A 99 -6.90 18.37 -10.07
C LYS A 99 -6.13 18.76 -11.34
N ARG A 100 -4.84 18.38 -11.40
CA ARG A 100 -3.99 18.70 -12.57
C ARG A 100 -4.47 18.00 -13.84
N ALA A 101 -4.94 16.77 -13.72
CA ALA A 101 -5.44 15.98 -14.84
C ALA A 101 -6.86 16.36 -15.26
N GLY A 102 -7.54 17.22 -14.49
CA GLY A 102 -8.93 17.61 -14.77
C GLY A 102 -9.93 16.47 -14.66
N ILE A 103 -9.60 15.42 -13.90
CA ILE A 103 -10.47 14.25 -13.71
C ILE A 103 -11.66 14.66 -12.87
N LYS A 104 -12.86 14.42 -13.37
CA LYS A 104 -14.13 14.61 -12.65
C LYS A 104 -14.67 13.24 -12.29
N ALA A 105 -15.16 13.10 -11.07
CA ALA A 105 -15.98 11.94 -10.70
C ALA A 105 -17.35 12.12 -11.35
N ASP A 106 -17.80 11.09 -12.07
CA ASP A 106 -19.17 10.99 -12.60
C ASP A 106 -20.14 10.68 -11.46
#